data_7300b28c6582f448b35157e7bbf22bad
#
_entry.id   7300b28c6582f448b35157e7bbf22bad
#
_cell.length_a   1.000
_cell.length_b   1.000
_cell.length_c   1.000
_cell.angle_alpha   90.00
_cell.angle_beta   90.00
_cell.angle_gamma   90.00
#
_symmetry.space_group_name_H-M   'P 1'
#
loop_
_entity.id
_entity.type
_entity.pdbx_description
1 polymer ?
#
loop_
_entity_poly.entity_id
_entity_poly.type
_entity_poly.pdbx_seq_one_letter_code
_entity_poly.pdbx_strand_id
1 'polypeptide(L)'
;MKIQIIGYSGAGKSTLAKRLAEHYQIPYLYMDSVKFYDNMQERSVKHQNAVVKEFLEQNECWVIDGNYYAIAEERYELCDEIYFLDYSRWFCLKEALKRFFKGHHRFRESLGCVESFDMSFFWWIVYEGHTPYWQREHLKHMHMCENYHHFKSRKELLTYLHSIGIETE
;
A
#
# COMPACT_ATOMS: atom_id res chain seq x y z
N MET A 1 3.45 8.43 15.67
CA MET A 1 2.76 7.23 15.10
C MET A 1 3.22 7.03 13.67
N LYS A 2 3.78 5.87 13.38
CA LYS A 2 4.37 5.52 12.07
C LYS A 2 3.73 4.23 11.59
N ILE A 3 2.97 4.28 10.51
CA ILE A 3 2.17 3.16 10.02
C ILE A 3 2.63 2.75 8.62
N GLN A 4 3.00 1.48 8.48
CA GLN A 4 3.31 0.87 7.20
C GLN A 4 2.16 -0.05 6.75
N ILE A 5 1.72 0.07 5.49
CA ILE A 5 0.67 -0.78 4.93
C ILE A 5 1.25 -1.60 3.79
N ILE A 6 1.13 -2.92 3.90
CA ILE A 6 1.58 -3.88 2.89
C ILE A 6 0.44 -4.79 2.45
N GLY A 7 0.61 -5.51 1.36
CA GLY A 7 -0.39 -6.47 0.88
C GLY A 7 -0.48 -6.54 -0.63
N TYR A 8 -1.40 -7.36 -1.10
CA TYR A 8 -1.54 -7.65 -2.53
C TYR A 8 -2.12 -6.48 -3.33
N SER A 9 -1.82 -6.45 -4.63
CA SER A 9 -2.40 -5.46 -5.56
C SER A 9 -3.92 -5.64 -5.62
N GLY A 10 -4.66 -4.54 -5.52
CA GLY A 10 -6.13 -4.59 -5.45
C GLY A 10 -6.70 -4.79 -4.05
N ALA A 11 -5.88 -5.02 -3.01
CA ALA A 11 -6.36 -5.21 -1.63
C ALA A 11 -6.89 -3.93 -0.95
N GLY A 12 -6.66 -2.75 -1.54
CA GLY A 12 -7.17 -1.48 -1.00
C GLY A 12 -6.19 -0.74 -0.07
N LYS A 13 -4.89 -1.03 -0.16
CA LYS A 13 -3.83 -0.37 0.65
C LYS A 13 -3.92 1.15 0.65
N SER A 14 -3.96 1.76 -0.54
CA SER A 14 -3.98 3.22 -0.67
C SER A 14 -5.26 3.86 -0.12
N THR A 15 -6.39 3.15 -0.21
CA THR A 15 -7.65 3.58 0.42
C THR A 15 -7.54 3.57 1.94
N LEU A 16 -6.92 2.52 2.50
CA LEU A 16 -6.66 2.42 3.93
C LEU A 16 -5.68 3.49 4.39
N ALA A 17 -4.57 3.68 3.65
CA ALA A 17 -3.55 4.68 3.96
C ALA A 17 -4.13 6.10 4.05
N LYS A 18 -4.91 6.47 3.03
CA LYS A 18 -5.59 7.77 3.02
C LYS A 18 -6.51 7.93 4.22
N ARG A 19 -7.31 6.91 4.53
CA ARG A 19 -8.26 6.94 5.66
C ARG A 19 -7.56 7.05 7.02
N LEU A 20 -6.48 6.31 7.23
CA LEU A 20 -5.68 6.41 8.45
C LEU A 20 -5.00 7.77 8.58
N ALA A 21 -4.44 8.28 7.49
CA ALA A 21 -3.80 9.58 7.45
C ALA A 21 -4.78 10.72 7.77
N GLU A 22 -5.98 10.66 7.21
CA GLU A 22 -7.06 11.62 7.49
C GLU A 22 -7.56 11.53 8.94
N HIS A 23 -7.73 10.31 9.47
CA HIS A 23 -8.19 10.11 10.85
C HIS A 23 -7.19 10.62 11.88
N TYR A 24 -5.92 10.28 11.71
CA TYR A 24 -4.85 10.71 12.63
C TYR A 24 -4.26 12.09 12.31
N GLN A 25 -4.67 12.71 11.19
CA GLN A 25 -4.15 13.99 10.71
C GLN A 25 -2.62 14.00 10.53
N ILE A 26 -2.09 12.91 9.97
CA ILE A 26 -0.66 12.72 9.72
C ILE A 26 -0.37 12.61 8.22
N PRO A 27 0.85 12.98 7.77
CA PRO A 27 1.24 12.87 6.37
C PRO A 27 1.21 11.42 5.88
N TYR A 28 0.93 11.26 4.58
CA TYR A 28 1.00 9.95 3.98
C TYR A 28 1.80 9.95 2.69
N LEU A 29 2.55 8.86 2.45
CA LEU A 29 3.34 8.65 1.25
C LEU A 29 2.82 7.46 0.46
N TYR A 30 2.51 7.72 -0.81
CA TYR A 30 2.09 6.72 -1.77
C TYR A 30 3.29 6.21 -2.56
N MET A 31 3.71 4.95 -2.34
CA MET A 31 4.94 4.43 -2.93
C MET A 31 4.91 4.30 -4.47
N ASP A 32 3.74 4.14 -5.08
CA ASP A 32 3.65 4.17 -6.55
C ASP A 32 4.03 5.57 -7.10
N SER A 33 3.73 6.65 -6.38
CA SER A 33 4.16 8.01 -6.78
C SER A 33 5.67 8.24 -6.57
N VAL A 34 6.28 7.47 -5.68
CA VAL A 34 7.74 7.47 -5.51
C VAL A 34 8.41 6.74 -6.67
N LYS A 35 7.80 5.67 -7.17
CA LYS A 35 8.37 4.87 -8.25
C LYS A 35 8.42 5.61 -9.58
N PHE A 36 7.40 6.39 -9.91
CA PHE A 36 7.27 7.04 -11.21
C PHE A 36 7.34 8.56 -11.11
N TYR A 37 7.86 9.20 -12.14
CA TYR A 37 7.66 10.63 -12.40
C TYR A 37 6.26 10.86 -12.99
N ASP A 38 5.83 12.12 -13.03
CA ASP A 38 4.52 12.50 -13.60
C ASP A 38 4.37 12.09 -15.08
N ASN A 39 5.48 11.94 -15.80
CA ASN A 39 5.53 11.48 -17.19
C ASN A 39 5.61 9.94 -17.32
N MET A 40 5.33 9.19 -16.27
CA MET A 40 5.37 7.72 -16.18
C MET A 40 6.76 7.09 -16.36
N GLN A 41 7.82 7.87 -16.39
CA GLN A 41 9.18 7.32 -16.36
C GLN A 41 9.51 6.81 -14.95
N GLU A 42 10.09 5.62 -14.88
CA GLU A 42 10.51 5.05 -13.61
C GLU A 42 11.74 5.80 -13.05
N ARG A 43 11.65 6.25 -11.79
CA ARG A 43 12.79 6.85 -11.10
C ARG A 43 13.84 5.78 -10.79
N SER A 44 15.10 6.14 -10.85
CA SER A 44 16.17 5.24 -10.42
C SER A 44 15.98 4.84 -8.95
N VAL A 45 16.39 3.64 -8.58
CA VAL A 45 16.32 3.14 -7.19
C VAL A 45 16.98 4.12 -6.21
N LYS A 46 18.11 4.73 -6.61
CA LYS A 46 18.80 5.75 -5.80
C LYS A 46 17.89 6.95 -5.53
N HIS A 47 17.15 7.42 -6.53
CA HIS A 47 16.25 8.57 -6.38
C HIS A 47 15.01 8.18 -5.54
N GLN A 48 14.44 6.99 -5.76
CA GLN A 48 13.34 6.48 -4.95
C GLN A 48 13.72 6.42 -3.47
N ASN A 49 14.91 5.88 -3.15
CA ASN A 49 15.43 5.86 -1.78
C ASN A 49 15.59 7.27 -1.20
N ALA A 50 16.13 8.21 -1.98
CA ALA A 50 16.30 9.57 -1.50
C ALA A 50 14.97 10.25 -1.15
N VAL A 51 13.95 10.09 -1.99
CA VAL A 51 12.61 10.66 -1.75
C VAL A 51 11.98 10.07 -0.48
N VAL A 52 12.08 8.75 -0.28
CA VAL A 52 11.50 8.13 0.93
C VAL A 52 12.26 8.55 2.17
N LYS A 53 13.59 8.59 2.13
CA LYS A 53 14.41 9.03 3.27
C LYS A 53 14.13 10.48 3.66
N GLU A 54 14.05 11.38 2.69
CA GLU A 54 13.65 12.76 2.94
C GLU A 54 12.29 12.87 3.60
N PHE A 55 11.30 12.07 3.14
CA PHE A 55 9.98 12.02 3.77
C PHE A 55 10.04 11.53 5.22
N LEU A 56 10.82 10.48 5.51
CA LEU A 56 11.00 9.94 6.86
C LEU A 56 11.70 10.93 7.80
N GLU A 57 12.67 11.69 7.30
CA GLU A 57 13.39 12.70 8.07
C GLU A 57 12.54 13.94 8.40
N GLN A 58 11.65 14.31 7.47
CA GLN A 58 10.77 15.48 7.64
C GLN A 58 9.54 15.21 8.48
N ASN A 59 9.17 13.96 8.73
CA ASN A 59 7.92 13.60 9.38
C ASN A 59 8.13 12.63 10.54
N GLU A 60 7.83 13.08 11.75
CA GLU A 60 7.86 12.24 12.95
C GLU A 60 6.73 11.19 12.98
N CYS A 61 5.60 11.52 12.36
CA CYS A 61 4.44 10.66 12.20
C CYS A 61 4.10 10.50 10.72
N TRP A 62 3.72 9.32 10.30
CA TRP A 62 3.41 9.08 8.89
C TRP A 62 2.61 7.79 8.64
N VAL A 63 1.97 7.73 7.48
CA VAL A 63 1.43 6.50 6.87
C VAL A 63 2.13 6.29 5.53
N ILE A 64 2.68 5.11 5.30
CA ILE A 64 3.27 4.73 4.01
C ILE A 64 2.55 3.50 3.49
N ASP A 65 2.09 3.54 2.24
CA ASP A 65 1.53 2.37 1.58
C ASP A 65 2.43 1.86 0.44
N GLY A 66 2.48 0.57 0.31
CA GLY A 66 3.16 -0.11 -0.78
C GLY A 66 4.29 -1.02 -0.30
N ASN A 67 4.49 -2.08 -1.08
CA ASN A 67 5.44 -3.12 -0.71
C ASN A 67 6.89 -2.67 -0.92
N TYR A 68 7.32 -2.42 -2.15
CA TYR A 68 8.65 -1.88 -2.55
C TYR A 68 9.78 -2.15 -1.56
N TYR A 69 9.96 -3.43 -1.18
CA TYR A 69 10.80 -3.86 -0.05
C TYR A 69 12.26 -3.42 -0.12
N ALA A 70 12.80 -3.29 -1.34
CA ALA A 70 14.17 -2.82 -1.55
C ALA A 70 14.34 -1.28 -1.48
N ILE A 71 13.25 -0.52 -1.24
CA ILE A 71 13.30 0.94 -1.18
C ILE A 71 13.14 1.38 0.27
N ALA A 72 14.19 2.00 0.81
CA ALA A 72 14.24 2.48 2.20
C ALA A 72 13.71 1.41 3.17
N GLU A 73 14.37 0.25 3.20
CA GLU A 73 13.96 -0.92 4.00
C GLU A 73 13.84 -0.56 5.49
N GLU A 74 14.61 0.42 5.95
CA GLU A 74 14.58 0.94 7.31
C GLU A 74 13.19 1.44 7.75
N ARG A 75 12.28 1.78 6.83
CA ARG A 75 10.91 2.19 7.20
C ARG A 75 10.13 1.08 7.90
N TYR A 76 10.46 -0.20 7.62
CA TYR A 76 9.81 -1.35 8.27
C TYR A 76 10.29 -1.54 9.72
N GLU A 77 11.51 -1.13 10.02
CA GLU A 77 12.05 -1.15 11.39
C GLU A 77 11.63 0.09 12.19
N LEU A 78 11.40 1.21 11.50
CA LEU A 78 11.01 2.49 12.09
C LEU A 78 9.51 2.60 12.38
N CYS A 79 8.67 1.75 11.78
CA CYS A 79 7.23 1.85 11.97
C CYS A 79 6.79 1.32 13.35
N ASP A 80 5.76 1.97 13.89
CA ASP A 80 5.12 1.55 15.15
C ASP A 80 4.11 0.42 14.89
N GLU A 81 3.51 0.39 13.69
CA GLU A 81 2.49 -0.59 13.30
C GLU A 81 2.62 -0.98 11.83
N ILE A 82 2.43 -2.26 11.53
CA ILE A 82 2.27 -2.78 10.16
C ILE A 82 0.87 -3.35 9.98
N TYR A 83 0.22 -2.94 8.89
CA TYR A 83 -1.07 -3.48 8.43
C TYR A 83 -0.84 -4.34 7.19
N PHE A 84 -1.06 -5.65 7.30
CA PHE A 84 -0.94 -6.56 6.18
C PHE A 84 -2.32 -6.97 5.66
N LEU A 85 -2.64 -6.57 4.42
CA LEU A 85 -3.87 -6.93 3.73
C LEU A 85 -3.64 -8.21 2.89
N ASP A 86 -3.82 -9.37 3.53
CA ASP A 86 -3.62 -10.71 2.96
C ASP A 86 -4.93 -11.25 2.37
N TYR A 87 -5.47 -10.55 1.37
CA TYR A 87 -6.73 -10.95 0.77
C TYR A 87 -6.53 -11.94 -0.38
N SER A 88 -7.56 -12.78 -0.60
CA SER A 88 -7.51 -13.74 -1.70
C SER A 88 -7.36 -13.06 -3.07
N ARG A 89 -6.67 -13.74 -4.00
CA ARG A 89 -6.46 -13.25 -5.38
C ARG A 89 -7.76 -12.86 -6.09
N TRP A 90 -8.81 -13.61 -5.86
CA TRP A 90 -10.12 -13.35 -6.46
C TRP A 90 -10.81 -12.11 -5.90
N PHE A 91 -10.65 -11.87 -4.60
CA PHE A 91 -11.12 -10.62 -4.00
C PHE A 91 -10.35 -9.43 -4.56
N CYS A 92 -9.02 -9.50 -4.60
CA CYS A 92 -8.16 -8.46 -5.14
C CYS A 92 -8.48 -8.16 -6.61
N LEU A 93 -8.69 -9.19 -7.43
CA LEU A 93 -9.11 -9.05 -8.82
C LEU A 93 -10.46 -8.34 -8.95
N LYS A 94 -11.47 -8.79 -8.18
CA LYS A 94 -12.80 -8.17 -8.18
C LYS A 94 -12.76 -6.68 -7.84
N GLU A 95 -11.99 -6.31 -6.84
CA GLU A 95 -11.88 -4.90 -6.44
C GLU A 95 -11.07 -4.07 -7.45
N ALA A 96 -10.04 -4.65 -8.08
CA ALA A 96 -9.32 -4.01 -9.18
C ALA A 96 -10.22 -3.78 -10.41
N LEU A 97 -11.02 -4.77 -10.80
CA LEU A 97 -12.00 -4.65 -11.88
C LEU A 97 -13.06 -3.59 -11.57
N LYS A 98 -13.63 -3.60 -10.36
CA LYS A 98 -14.61 -2.58 -9.95
C LYS A 98 -14.03 -1.17 -10.07
N ARG A 99 -12.78 -0.97 -9.65
CA ARG A 99 -12.09 0.32 -9.75
C ARG A 99 -11.94 0.74 -11.19
N PHE A 100 -11.51 -0.16 -12.06
CA PHE A 100 -11.39 0.07 -13.49
C PHE A 100 -12.72 0.49 -14.15
N PHE A 101 -13.79 -0.28 -13.93
CA PHE A 101 -15.11 0.00 -14.51
C PHE A 101 -15.81 1.23 -13.92
N LYS A 102 -15.54 1.59 -12.66
CA LYS A 102 -16.13 2.79 -12.05
C LYS A 102 -15.41 4.09 -12.41
N GLY A 103 -14.33 4.01 -13.22
CA GLY A 103 -13.56 5.19 -13.62
C GLY A 103 -12.97 5.96 -12.42
N HIS A 104 -12.71 5.29 -11.31
CA HIS A 104 -12.10 5.89 -10.12
C HIS A 104 -10.60 6.16 -10.34
N HIS A 105 -10.28 6.73 -11.50
CA HIS A 105 -8.94 7.19 -11.83
C HIS A 105 -8.51 8.42 -11.02
N ARG A 106 -9.47 9.13 -10.40
CA ARG A 106 -9.29 10.48 -9.83
C ARG A 106 -8.11 10.62 -8.85
N PHE A 107 -7.81 9.59 -8.09
CA PHE A 107 -6.69 9.69 -7.13
C PHE A 107 -5.33 9.53 -7.82
N ARG A 108 -5.23 8.69 -8.85
CA ARG A 108 -4.03 8.49 -9.66
C ARG A 108 -3.89 9.53 -10.76
N GLU A 109 -4.98 10.09 -11.27
CA GLU A 109 -4.96 11.23 -12.20
C GLU A 109 -4.32 12.47 -11.55
N SER A 110 -4.56 12.72 -10.27
CA SER A 110 -3.90 13.80 -9.53
C SER A 110 -2.39 13.57 -9.35
N LEU A 111 -1.90 12.34 -9.58
CA LEU A 111 -0.50 11.93 -9.52
C LEU A 111 0.10 11.69 -10.93
N GLY A 112 -0.62 12.03 -12.00
CA GLY A 112 -0.16 11.81 -13.39
C GLY A 112 -0.13 10.33 -13.84
N CYS A 113 -0.61 9.40 -13.01
CA CYS A 113 -0.58 7.97 -13.31
C CYS A 113 -1.88 7.51 -13.94
N VAL A 114 -1.88 7.30 -15.24
CA VAL A 114 -3.01 6.62 -15.95
C VAL A 114 -2.89 5.11 -15.70
N GLU A 115 -3.83 4.55 -14.96
CA GLU A 115 -3.90 3.10 -14.77
C GLU A 115 -4.45 2.44 -16.04
N SER A 116 -3.61 1.77 -16.81
CA SER A 116 -4.06 0.85 -17.83
C SER A 116 -4.31 -0.52 -17.19
N PHE A 117 -5.56 -0.97 -17.21
CA PHE A 117 -5.85 -2.36 -16.88
C PHE A 117 -5.53 -3.19 -18.12
N ASP A 118 -4.31 -3.67 -18.18
CA ASP A 118 -3.86 -4.56 -19.22
C ASP A 118 -3.79 -6.03 -18.76
N MET A 119 -3.57 -6.94 -19.70
CA MET A 119 -3.46 -8.37 -19.39
C MET A 119 -2.29 -8.69 -18.48
N SER A 120 -1.23 -7.87 -18.47
CA SER A 120 -0.07 -8.07 -17.59
C SER A 120 -0.41 -7.78 -16.14
N PHE A 121 -1.20 -6.73 -15.89
CA PHE A 121 -1.68 -6.40 -14.54
C PHE A 121 -2.68 -7.43 -14.00
N PHE A 122 -3.58 -7.94 -14.89
CA PHE A 122 -4.46 -9.07 -14.54
C PHE A 122 -3.65 -10.29 -14.12
N TRP A 123 -2.63 -10.66 -14.92
CA TRP A 123 -1.76 -11.81 -14.67
C TRP A 123 -0.97 -11.65 -13.37
N TRP A 124 -0.51 -10.43 -13.11
CA TRP A 124 0.14 -10.09 -11.85
C TRP A 124 -0.78 -10.32 -10.64
N ILE A 125 -2.02 -9.83 -10.67
CA ILE A 125 -2.96 -9.99 -9.55
C ILE A 125 -3.27 -11.48 -9.32
N VAL A 126 -3.50 -12.26 -10.38
CA VAL A 126 -4.02 -13.62 -10.23
C VAL A 126 -2.91 -14.64 -9.96
N TYR A 127 -1.73 -14.45 -10.55
CA TYR A 127 -0.65 -15.43 -10.50
C TYR A 127 0.63 -14.90 -9.85
N GLU A 128 1.30 -13.94 -10.48
CA GLU A 128 2.66 -13.54 -10.09
C GLU A 128 2.71 -12.93 -8.70
N GLY A 129 1.81 -12.02 -8.39
CA GLY A 129 1.77 -11.33 -7.09
C GLY A 129 1.32 -12.23 -5.92
N HIS A 130 0.69 -13.39 -6.19
CA HIS A 130 0.23 -14.33 -5.18
C HIS A 130 1.05 -15.64 -5.15
N THR A 131 2.31 -15.58 -5.56
CA THR A 131 3.22 -16.73 -5.44
C THR A 131 3.67 -16.95 -3.99
N PRO A 132 4.13 -18.16 -3.64
CA PRO A 132 4.73 -18.43 -2.32
C PRO A 132 5.94 -17.54 -2.01
N TYR A 133 6.63 -17.04 -3.03
CA TYR A 133 7.71 -16.07 -2.87
C TYR A 133 7.19 -14.76 -2.28
N TRP A 134 6.19 -14.13 -2.91
CA TRP A 134 5.63 -12.87 -2.43
C TRP A 134 4.95 -13.00 -1.07
N GLN A 135 4.28 -14.13 -0.82
CA GLN A 135 3.71 -14.40 0.50
C GLN A 135 4.79 -14.40 1.59
N ARG A 136 5.92 -15.08 1.34
CA ARG A 136 7.05 -15.07 2.28
C ARG A 136 7.64 -13.68 2.48
N GLU A 137 7.81 -12.92 1.40
CA GLU A 137 8.31 -11.54 1.50
C GLU A 137 7.37 -10.65 2.31
N HIS A 138 6.05 -10.74 2.11
CA HIS A 138 5.08 -10.02 2.92
C HIS A 138 5.17 -10.39 4.40
N LEU A 139 5.21 -11.68 4.71
CA LEU A 139 5.32 -12.16 6.09
C LEU A 139 6.65 -11.75 6.73
N LYS A 140 7.75 -11.86 6.00
CA LYS A 140 9.07 -11.41 6.47
C LYS A 140 9.03 -9.95 6.92
N HIS A 141 8.54 -9.05 6.05
CA HIS A 141 8.51 -7.62 6.36
C HIS A 141 7.45 -7.26 7.39
N MET A 142 6.34 -8.00 7.46
CA MET A 142 5.36 -7.85 8.54
C MET A 142 6.00 -8.10 9.92
N HIS A 143 6.86 -9.11 10.03
CA HIS A 143 7.52 -9.46 11.29
C HIS A 143 8.75 -8.58 11.63
N MET A 144 9.10 -7.59 10.82
CA MET A 144 10.12 -6.58 11.17
C MET A 144 9.59 -5.59 12.21
N CYS A 145 8.27 -5.46 12.35
CA CYS A 145 7.63 -4.67 13.39
C CYS A 145 6.98 -5.60 14.43
N GLU A 146 7.14 -5.29 15.71
CA GLU A 146 6.55 -6.09 16.79
C GLU A 146 5.02 -6.00 16.81
N ASN A 147 4.50 -4.81 16.48
CA ASN A 147 3.06 -4.56 16.45
C ASN A 147 2.53 -4.62 15.02
N TYR A 148 2.01 -5.76 14.64
CA TYR A 148 1.44 -5.97 13.31
C TYR A 148 0.00 -6.45 13.35
N HIS A 149 -0.75 -6.08 12.33
CA HIS A 149 -2.14 -6.46 12.12
C HIS A 149 -2.27 -7.23 10.79
N HIS A 150 -2.63 -8.49 10.86
CA HIS A 150 -2.75 -9.37 9.69
C HIS A 150 -4.23 -9.64 9.38
N PHE A 151 -4.72 -9.05 8.29
CA PHE A 151 -6.12 -9.16 7.86
C PHE A 151 -6.26 -10.07 6.66
N LYS A 152 -6.97 -11.19 6.84
CA LYS A 152 -7.27 -12.15 5.77
C LYS A 152 -8.54 -11.81 4.99
N SER A 153 -9.32 -10.87 5.48
CA SER A 153 -10.55 -10.41 4.84
C SER A 153 -10.82 -8.93 5.10
N ARG A 154 -11.55 -8.31 4.15
CA ARG A 154 -12.04 -6.93 4.33
C ARG A 154 -12.92 -6.80 5.58
N LYS A 155 -13.68 -7.83 5.92
CA LYS A 155 -14.54 -7.81 7.13
C LYS A 155 -13.70 -7.68 8.40
N GLU A 156 -12.60 -8.43 8.53
CA GLU A 156 -11.69 -8.31 9.68
C GLU A 156 -11.11 -6.90 9.79
N LEU A 157 -10.63 -6.34 8.68
CA LEU A 157 -10.14 -4.95 8.65
C LEU A 157 -11.22 -3.96 9.10
N LEU A 158 -12.43 -4.05 8.54
CA LEU A 158 -13.51 -3.12 8.89
C LEU A 158 -13.93 -3.23 10.37
N THR A 159 -13.98 -4.45 10.91
CA THR A 159 -14.25 -4.68 12.33
C THR A 159 -13.17 -4.03 13.21
N TYR A 160 -11.91 -4.18 12.83
CA TYR A 160 -10.79 -3.55 13.53
C TYR A 160 -10.86 -2.02 13.47
N LEU A 161 -11.06 -1.45 12.26
CA LEU A 161 -11.16 0.00 12.09
C LEU A 161 -12.28 0.60 12.93
N HIS A 162 -13.43 -0.06 12.97
CA HIS A 162 -14.54 0.34 13.83
C HIS A 162 -14.18 0.31 15.32
N SER A 163 -13.42 -0.70 15.77
CA SER A 163 -12.99 -0.82 17.16
C SER A 163 -12.04 0.30 17.61
N ILE A 164 -11.32 0.91 16.69
CA ILE A 164 -10.42 2.06 16.93
C ILE A 164 -11.07 3.41 16.57
N GLY A 165 -12.39 3.44 16.35
CA GLY A 165 -13.17 4.67 16.11
C GLY A 165 -13.09 5.21 14.68
N ILE A 166 -12.66 4.41 13.70
CA ILE A 166 -12.64 4.82 12.31
C ILE A 166 -13.90 4.32 11.61
N GLU A 167 -14.80 5.27 11.30
CA GLU A 167 -16.01 4.96 10.55
C GLU A 167 -15.69 4.54 9.12
N THR A 168 -16.39 3.50 8.65
CA THR A 168 -16.19 2.93 7.32
C THR A 168 -17.53 2.92 6.59
N GLU A 169 -17.64 3.73 5.55
CA GLU A 169 -18.77 3.67 4.62
C GLU A 169 -18.75 2.35 3.81
#